data_b10620092a8009f0f8ea85244d223a9d
#
_entry.id   b10620092a8009f0f8ea85244d223a9d
#
_cell.length_a   1.000
_cell.length_b   1.000
_cell.length_c   1.000
_cell.angle_alpha   90.00
_cell.angle_beta   90.00
_cell.angle_gamma   90.00
#
_symmetry.space_group_name_H-M   'P 1'
#
loop_
_entity.id
_entity.type
_entity.pdbx_description
1 polymer ?
#
loop_
_entity_poly.entity_id
_entity_poly.type
_entity_poly.pdbx_seq_one_letter_code
_entity_poly.pdbx_strand_id
1 'polypeptide(L)'
;MASIAIAKKHDLSHKKAKEAAGKVADDLNARFDLEYTWKGDLIEFKRPGLTGALQVGKDAVRLDCELGFMLSLLKPTLEAEVHKQFDKYFGKTKV
;
A
#
# COMPACT_ATOMS: atom_id res chain seq x y z
N MET A 1 4.23 11.35 15.85
CA MET A 1 3.73 10.97 14.53
C MET A 1 4.74 10.10 13.81
N ALA A 2 4.26 9.17 13.05
CA ALA A 2 5.12 8.27 12.29
C ALA A 2 4.67 8.25 10.84
N SER A 3 5.61 8.03 9.95
CA SER A 3 5.28 7.94 8.53
C SER A 3 5.93 6.70 7.93
N ILE A 4 5.30 6.20 6.89
CA ILE A 4 5.77 5.04 6.14
C ILE A 4 5.89 5.45 4.69
N ALA A 5 7.02 5.14 4.06
CA ALA A 5 7.22 5.38 2.63
C ALA A 5 7.89 4.15 2.06
N ILE A 6 7.18 3.44 1.21
CA ILE A 6 7.66 2.19 0.62
C ILE A 6 7.42 2.26 -0.87
N ALA A 7 8.45 1.96 -1.64
CA ALA A 7 8.33 1.92 -3.10
C ALA A 7 8.90 0.60 -3.59
N LYS A 8 8.32 0.08 -4.67
CA LYS A 8 8.79 -1.17 -5.25
C LYS A 8 8.61 -1.13 -6.76
N LYS A 9 9.64 -1.51 -7.48
CA LYS A 9 9.55 -1.64 -8.93
C LYS A 9 8.83 -2.92 -9.31
N HIS A 10 8.15 -2.88 -10.45
CA HIS A 10 7.44 -4.05 -10.95
C HIS A 10 7.54 -4.11 -12.47
N ASP A 11 7.28 -5.29 -13.01
CA ASP A 11 7.29 -5.55 -14.44
C ASP A 11 5.89 -5.78 -15.00
N LEU A 12 4.88 -5.44 -14.24
CA LEU A 12 3.50 -5.68 -14.65
C LEU A 12 3.03 -4.60 -15.61
N SER A 13 2.09 -4.96 -16.48
CA SER A 13 1.40 -3.93 -17.26
C SER A 13 0.66 -3.02 -16.30
N HIS A 14 0.34 -1.81 -16.76
CA HIS A 14 -0.36 -0.85 -15.92
C HIS A 14 -1.68 -1.43 -15.39
N LYS A 15 -2.41 -2.12 -16.26
CA LYS A 15 -3.67 -2.75 -15.86
C LYS A 15 -3.45 -3.78 -14.76
N LYS A 16 -2.46 -4.65 -14.92
CA LYS A 16 -2.19 -5.68 -13.91
C LYS A 16 -1.66 -5.08 -12.64
N ALA A 17 -0.88 -4.00 -12.75
CA ALA A 17 -0.39 -3.30 -11.57
C ALA A 17 -1.55 -2.71 -10.78
N LYS A 18 -2.56 -2.16 -11.46
CA LYS A 18 -3.73 -1.64 -10.77
C LYS A 18 -4.53 -2.77 -10.11
N GLU A 19 -4.66 -3.90 -10.76
CA GLU A 19 -5.33 -5.05 -10.16
C GLU A 19 -4.60 -5.52 -8.90
N ALA A 20 -3.28 -5.59 -8.98
CA ALA A 20 -2.48 -5.99 -7.83
C ALA A 20 -2.61 -4.99 -6.69
N ALA A 21 -2.59 -3.69 -7.03
CA ALA A 21 -2.76 -2.65 -6.02
C ALA A 21 -4.12 -2.75 -5.33
N GLY A 22 -5.15 -3.10 -6.10
CA GLY A 22 -6.48 -3.32 -5.52
C GLY A 22 -6.48 -4.46 -4.52
N LYS A 23 -5.74 -5.52 -4.80
CA LYS A 23 -5.65 -6.64 -3.87
C LYS A 23 -4.90 -6.24 -2.59
N VAL A 24 -3.85 -5.44 -2.73
CA VAL A 24 -3.16 -4.91 -1.56
C VAL A 24 -4.11 -4.06 -0.73
N ALA A 25 -4.88 -3.20 -1.37
CA ALA A 25 -5.84 -2.36 -0.67
C ALA A 25 -6.90 -3.19 0.05
N ASP A 26 -7.41 -4.25 -0.60
CA ASP A 26 -8.39 -5.12 0.03
C ASP A 26 -7.81 -5.81 1.26
N ASP A 27 -6.58 -6.29 1.15
CA ASP A 27 -5.93 -6.95 2.28
C ASP A 27 -5.69 -5.99 3.43
N LEU A 28 -5.26 -4.77 3.13
CA LEU A 28 -5.06 -3.77 4.17
C LEU A 28 -6.38 -3.37 4.83
N ASN A 29 -7.45 -3.29 4.03
CA ASN A 29 -8.77 -3.02 4.58
C ASN A 29 -9.18 -4.13 5.54
N ALA A 30 -8.98 -5.38 5.15
CA ALA A 30 -9.39 -6.51 5.95
C ALA A 30 -8.57 -6.62 7.25
N ARG A 31 -7.29 -6.31 7.20
CA ARG A 31 -6.41 -6.51 8.35
C ARG A 31 -6.34 -5.32 9.27
N PHE A 32 -6.42 -4.11 8.73
CA PHE A 32 -6.21 -2.89 9.50
C PHE A 32 -7.40 -1.95 9.50
N ASP A 33 -8.49 -2.38 8.87
CA ASP A 33 -9.72 -1.58 8.82
C ASP A 33 -9.47 -0.24 8.13
N LEU A 34 -8.69 -0.25 7.06
CA LEU A 34 -8.39 0.95 6.30
C LEU A 34 -9.38 1.09 5.15
N GLU A 35 -10.22 2.10 5.22
CA GLU A 35 -11.11 2.40 4.09
C GLU A 35 -10.29 2.97 2.96
N TYR A 36 -10.65 2.64 1.72
CA TYR A 36 -9.91 3.17 0.60
C TYR A 36 -10.84 3.60 -0.53
N THR A 37 -10.33 4.51 -1.36
CA THR A 37 -11.04 5.03 -2.51
C THR A 37 -10.05 5.19 -3.65
N TRP A 38 -10.44 4.76 -4.84
CA TRP A 38 -9.63 4.94 -6.04
C TRP A 38 -9.81 6.35 -6.58
N LYS A 39 -8.71 6.97 -6.97
CA LYS A 39 -8.71 8.24 -7.69
C LYS A 39 -7.71 8.13 -8.83
N GLY A 40 -8.19 7.72 -10.01
CA GLY A 40 -7.29 7.45 -11.13
C GLY A 40 -6.36 6.29 -10.81
N ASP A 41 -5.07 6.55 -10.79
CA ASP A 41 -4.06 5.55 -10.47
C ASP A 41 -3.63 5.61 -9.02
N LEU A 42 -4.40 6.29 -8.18
CA LEU A 42 -4.08 6.48 -6.78
C LEU A 42 -5.17 5.86 -5.92
N ILE A 43 -4.77 5.14 -4.88
CA ILE A 43 -5.70 4.66 -3.87
C ILE A 43 -5.45 5.45 -2.61
N GLU A 44 -6.47 6.13 -2.11
CA GLU A 44 -6.37 6.85 -0.85
C GLU A 44 -6.89 5.99 0.28
N PHE A 45 -6.12 5.88 1.35
CA PHE A 45 -6.49 5.14 2.55
C PHE A 45 -6.82 6.10 3.67
N LYS A 46 -7.80 5.74 4.48
CA LYS A 46 -8.21 6.60 5.57
C LYS A 46 -8.81 5.78 6.70
N ARG A 47 -8.45 6.15 7.91
CA ARG A 47 -9.13 5.72 9.13
C ARG A 47 -8.75 6.72 10.21
N PRO A 48 -9.45 6.73 11.35
CA PRO A 48 -9.04 7.62 12.44
C PRO A 48 -7.58 7.36 12.82
N GLY A 49 -6.78 8.39 12.76
CA GLY A 49 -5.36 8.30 13.11
C GLY A 49 -4.44 7.82 12.00
N LEU A 50 -4.96 7.60 10.79
CA LEU A 50 -4.12 7.16 9.68
C LEU A 50 -4.63 7.74 8.38
N THR A 51 -3.73 8.29 7.57
CA THR A 51 -4.03 8.66 6.19
C THR A 51 -2.88 8.16 5.33
N GLY A 52 -3.19 7.81 4.11
CA GLY A 52 -2.14 7.33 3.21
C GLY A 52 -2.62 7.26 1.79
N ALA A 53 -1.70 6.92 0.91
CA ALA A 53 -1.99 6.78 -0.50
C ALA A 53 -1.05 5.75 -1.12
N LEU A 54 -1.61 4.95 -2.02
CA LEU A 54 -0.83 4.00 -2.81
C LEU A 54 -0.92 4.45 -4.26
N GLN A 55 0.19 4.86 -4.82
CA GLN A 55 0.25 5.31 -6.19
C GLN A 55 0.77 4.21 -7.09
N VAL A 56 0.03 3.94 -8.17
CA VAL A 56 0.40 2.93 -9.14
C VAL A 56 1.05 3.62 -10.31
N GLY A 57 2.36 3.45 -10.45
CA GLY A 57 3.07 4.01 -11.58
C GLY A 57 3.28 2.98 -12.67
N LYS A 58 3.91 3.43 -13.73
CA LYS A 58 4.14 2.61 -14.90
C LYS A 58 5.04 1.41 -14.59
N ASP A 59 6.07 1.62 -13.81
CA ASP A 59 7.03 0.57 -13.50
C ASP A 59 7.37 0.48 -12.03
N ALA A 60 6.59 1.15 -11.19
CA ALA A 60 6.79 1.10 -9.74
C ALA A 60 5.50 1.45 -9.03
N VAL A 61 5.35 0.95 -7.82
CA VAL A 61 4.26 1.36 -6.94
C VAL A 61 4.87 2.00 -5.71
N ARG A 62 4.13 2.91 -5.11
CA ARG A 62 4.62 3.64 -3.95
C ARG A 62 3.51 3.82 -2.93
N LEU A 63 3.82 3.49 -1.69
CA LEU A 63 2.91 3.69 -0.58
C LEU A 63 3.47 4.75 0.35
N ASP A 64 2.67 5.74 0.66
CA ASP A 64 2.99 6.75 1.66
C ASP A 64 1.86 6.77 2.67
N CYS A 65 2.18 6.68 3.95
CA CYS A 65 1.20 6.72 5.03
C CYS A 65 1.70 7.59 6.15
N GLU A 66 0.77 8.24 6.84
CA GLU A 66 1.06 8.95 8.06
C GLU A 66 0.21 8.37 9.18
N LEU A 67 0.84 8.06 10.29
CA LEU A 67 0.15 7.50 11.44
C LEU A 67 0.19 8.52 12.57
N GLY A 68 -0.96 8.77 13.15
CA GLY A 68 -1.05 9.60 14.33
C GLY A 68 -0.39 8.92 15.51
N PHE A 69 -0.31 9.66 16.60
CA PHE A 69 0.41 9.21 17.79
C PHE A 69 -0.05 7.82 18.24
N MET A 70 -1.36 7.61 18.31
CA MET A 70 -1.88 6.35 18.83
C MET A 70 -1.53 5.16 17.94
N LEU A 71 -1.50 5.37 16.62
CA LEU A 71 -1.25 4.28 15.70
C LEU A 71 0.23 4.13 15.34
N SER A 72 1.09 4.99 15.88
CA SER A 72 2.51 4.90 15.54
C SER A 72 3.11 3.57 16.00
N LEU A 73 2.53 2.93 17.00
CA LEU A 73 2.98 1.62 17.44
C LEU A 73 2.74 0.53 16.40
N LEU A 74 1.85 0.78 15.46
CA LEU A 74 1.60 -0.18 14.39
C LEU A 74 2.58 -0.05 13.24
N LYS A 75 3.46 0.94 13.27
CA LYS A 75 4.35 1.18 12.14
C LYS A 75 5.15 -0.08 11.73
N PRO A 76 5.84 -0.76 12.64
CA PRO A 76 6.60 -1.95 12.22
C PRO A 76 5.70 -3.03 11.66
N THR A 77 4.55 -3.25 12.27
CA THR A 77 3.62 -4.28 11.78
C THR A 77 3.08 -3.92 10.41
N LEU A 78 2.69 -2.66 10.23
CA LEU A 78 2.14 -2.23 8.97
C LEU A 78 3.19 -2.25 7.87
N GLU A 79 4.41 -1.80 8.16
CA GLU A 79 5.50 -1.87 7.19
C GLU A 79 5.78 -3.30 6.76
N ALA A 80 5.84 -4.22 7.72
CA ALA A 80 6.10 -5.61 7.40
C ALA A 80 5.00 -6.19 6.52
N GLU A 81 3.75 -5.85 6.82
CA GLU A 81 2.64 -6.35 6.03
C GLU A 81 2.66 -5.77 4.62
N VAL A 82 2.95 -4.48 4.48
CA VAL A 82 3.01 -3.86 3.16
C VAL A 82 4.13 -4.47 2.33
N HIS A 83 5.31 -4.68 2.91
CA HIS A 83 6.40 -5.34 2.20
C HIS A 83 6.00 -6.74 1.75
N LYS A 84 5.33 -7.47 2.61
CA LYS A 84 4.87 -8.80 2.29
C LYS A 84 3.87 -8.79 1.14
N GLN A 85 2.91 -7.86 1.17
CA GLN A 85 1.92 -7.74 0.12
C GLN A 85 2.56 -7.30 -1.19
N PHE A 86 3.48 -6.35 -1.13
CA PHE A 86 4.17 -5.91 -2.34
C PHE A 86 4.98 -7.04 -2.96
N ASP A 87 5.68 -7.83 -2.14
CA ASP A 87 6.42 -8.98 -2.65
C ASP A 87 5.48 -9.99 -3.27
N LYS A 88 4.33 -10.19 -2.65
CA LYS A 88 3.37 -11.18 -3.12
C LYS A 88 2.76 -10.79 -4.45
N TYR A 89 2.38 -9.53 -4.62
CA TYR A 89 1.63 -9.10 -5.79
C TYR A 89 2.46 -8.39 -6.84
N PHE A 90 3.59 -7.81 -6.48
CA PHE A 90 4.42 -7.05 -7.42
C PHE A 90 5.83 -7.60 -7.58
N GLY A 91 6.33 -8.35 -6.63
CA GLY A 91 7.73 -8.74 -6.60
C GLY A 91 8.01 -10.12 -7.09
N LYS A 92 7.07 -10.74 -7.71
CA LYS A 92 7.23 -12.12 -8.10
C LYS A 92 8.01 -12.27 -9.35
N THR A 93 9.03 -11.77 -9.43
CA THR A 93 9.77 -12.03 -10.59
C THR A 93 10.41 -13.37 -10.50
N LYS A 94 10.41 -13.83 -10.46
CA LYS A 94 11.11 -14.72 -10.47
C LYS A 94 12.12 -15.04 -10.55
N VAL A 95 12.40 -15.34 -10.41
CA VAL A 95 13.30 -15.49 -10.54
C VAL A 95 13.92 -15.88 -10.88
#